data_31ef4bcce166f644a4eb1b4e08bb206d
#
_entry.id   31ef4bcce166f644a4eb1b4e08bb206d
#
_cell.length_a   1.000
_cell.length_b   1.000
_cell.length_c   1.000
_cell.angle_alpha   90.00
_cell.angle_beta   90.00
_cell.angle_gamma   90.00
#
_symmetry.space_group_name_H-M   'P 1'
#
loop_
_entity.id
_entity.type
_entity.pdbx_description
1 polymer ?
#
loop_
_entity_poly.entity_id
_entity_poly.type
_entity_poly.pdbx_seq_one_letter_code
_entity_poly.pdbx_strand_id
1 'polypeptide(L)'
;MTLASKPPQTVRVSDNWLKDILRSSSVSEDNQIVARARQDSLCVLCKGSRMLCGKTRCSIMVKVNYYLKSVPLMANENIAGMSPPSVFIGRIGYPNVYAGPLVPPVHEDTSIFDLPERWFGKSIDEIVGFRSLLVRGKYRVNVNNFKTAGKILDATRELALADNSVDMELNLTKKPRGSIFLDDNVQPFGPSAPIRDLRVGNTRFDDRIEKAYYDTDLRATEAVLDLYNRGVFVTKIQKAFSVGAFGVEKKRRLVPTRWSITAVDDIVSKSLREKVKTYPEINEYRVYESIYMDNVFEILMIPAQYSYESMEAWYPGTVWNPNGKNITILSDYEGNSGRTTYAQIGGCYYSARLATCEQLVKEKRQATVIVLREARPGYIMPIGVWQVRENVRNAMRQKPFMFKSLAESLQFIGGRFEIPLGRWIRQSELLKRALFQKKLTDF
;
A
#
# COMPACT_ATOMS: atom_id res chain seq x y z
N MET A 1 5.02 28.97 -26.58
CA MET A 1 3.62 28.77 -27.03
C MET A 1 2.91 27.96 -25.97
N THR A 2 2.19 28.66 -25.12
CA THR A 2 1.42 28.08 -24.00
C THR A 2 0.07 27.59 -24.55
N LEU A 3 -0.14 26.28 -24.48
CA LEU A 3 -1.45 25.70 -24.81
C LEU A 3 -2.42 26.00 -23.67
N ALA A 4 -3.32 26.95 -23.92
CA ALA A 4 -4.43 27.24 -23.04
C ALA A 4 -5.39 26.04 -23.02
N SER A 5 -5.58 25.44 -21.87
CA SER A 5 -6.59 24.42 -21.63
C SER A 5 -7.99 25.02 -21.75
N LYS A 6 -8.82 24.49 -22.65
CA LYS A 6 -10.24 24.88 -22.75
C LYS A 6 -10.94 24.60 -21.40
N PRO A 7 -11.84 25.49 -20.96
CA PRO A 7 -12.64 25.26 -19.76
C PRO A 7 -13.54 24.03 -19.98
N PRO A 8 -13.82 23.26 -18.92
CA PRO A 8 -14.68 22.08 -19.02
C PRO A 8 -16.08 22.49 -19.49
N GLN A 9 -16.57 21.81 -20.53
CA GLN A 9 -17.95 22.00 -21.01
C GLN A 9 -18.91 21.54 -19.91
N THR A 10 -19.86 22.42 -19.55
CA THR A 10 -20.96 22.07 -18.65
C THR A 10 -21.87 21.05 -19.33
N VAL A 11 -21.73 19.80 -18.93
CA VAL A 11 -22.61 18.71 -19.40
C VAL A 11 -23.94 18.81 -18.63
N ARG A 12 -25.04 19.05 -19.34
CA ARG A 12 -26.39 18.93 -18.74
C ARG A 12 -26.69 17.45 -18.51
N VAL A 13 -26.79 17.06 -17.26
CA VAL A 13 -27.14 15.69 -16.86
C VAL A 13 -28.67 15.57 -16.91
N SER A 14 -29.20 14.58 -17.63
CA SER A 14 -30.63 14.30 -17.67
C SER A 14 -31.10 13.65 -16.36
N ASP A 15 -32.34 13.89 -15.91
CA ASP A 15 -32.90 13.31 -14.67
C ASP A 15 -32.94 11.77 -14.68
N ASN A 16 -32.77 11.15 -15.83
CA ASN A 16 -32.76 9.67 -15.99
C ASN A 16 -31.37 9.04 -16.09
N TRP A 17 -30.30 9.84 -16.08
CA TRP A 17 -28.93 9.36 -16.28
C TRP A 17 -28.55 8.18 -15.38
N LEU A 18 -28.97 8.20 -14.11
CA LEU A 18 -28.69 7.12 -13.15
C LEU A 18 -29.43 5.83 -13.49
N LYS A 19 -30.68 5.94 -13.94
CA LYS A 19 -31.46 4.77 -14.39
C LYS A 19 -30.84 4.15 -15.63
N ASP A 20 -30.33 4.96 -16.56
CA ASP A 20 -29.69 4.50 -17.79
C ASP A 20 -28.35 3.81 -17.47
N ILE A 21 -27.54 4.35 -16.55
CA ILE A 21 -26.33 3.71 -16.06
C ILE A 21 -26.61 2.37 -15.39
N LEU A 22 -27.61 2.31 -14.51
CA LEU A 22 -27.97 1.07 -13.81
C LEU A 22 -28.56 0.02 -14.76
N ARG A 23 -29.27 0.43 -15.82
CA ARG A 23 -29.78 -0.46 -16.86
C ARG A 23 -28.70 -0.95 -17.81
N SER A 24 -27.81 -0.09 -18.30
CA SER A 24 -26.73 -0.46 -19.20
C SER A 24 -25.77 -1.48 -18.59
N SER A 25 -25.60 -1.43 -17.28
CA SER A 25 -24.77 -2.39 -16.55
C SER A 25 -25.46 -3.71 -16.21
N SER A 26 -26.75 -3.88 -16.52
CA SER A 26 -27.50 -5.14 -16.34
C SER A 26 -27.56 -6.02 -17.59
N VAL A 27 -27.16 -5.49 -18.76
CA VAL A 27 -27.13 -6.23 -20.01
C VAL A 27 -25.74 -6.84 -20.21
N SER A 28 -25.60 -8.07 -19.86
CA SER A 28 -24.76 -9.16 -20.42
C SER A 28 -23.49 -8.81 -21.23
N GLU A 29 -22.59 -7.98 -20.73
CA GLU A 29 -21.18 -8.01 -21.18
C GLU A 29 -20.40 -9.18 -20.56
N ASP A 30 -21.02 -9.90 -19.62
CA ASP A 30 -20.45 -11.11 -19.02
C ASP A 30 -20.21 -12.26 -20.02
N ASN A 31 -20.78 -12.20 -21.21
CA ASN A 31 -20.68 -13.25 -22.21
C ASN A 31 -19.52 -13.12 -23.21
N GLN A 32 -18.81 -12.01 -23.26
CA GLN A 32 -17.68 -11.84 -24.20
C GLN A 32 -16.30 -12.16 -23.62
N ILE A 33 -16.17 -12.30 -22.28
CA ILE A 33 -14.94 -12.86 -21.69
C ILE A 33 -15.15 -14.36 -21.50
N VAL A 34 -15.47 -15.02 -22.63
CA VAL A 34 -15.69 -16.45 -22.69
C VAL A 34 -14.43 -17.22 -22.33
N ALA A 35 -14.61 -18.11 -21.36
CA ALA A 35 -13.91 -19.40 -21.22
C ALA A 35 -12.45 -19.40 -21.68
N ARG A 36 -11.57 -18.69 -20.98
CA ARG A 36 -10.15 -18.98 -21.10
C ARG A 36 -9.88 -20.30 -20.40
N ALA A 37 -9.54 -21.30 -21.20
CA ALA A 37 -9.02 -22.58 -20.74
C ALA A 37 -7.99 -22.37 -19.62
N ARG A 38 -7.83 -23.37 -18.77
CA ARG A 38 -6.94 -23.37 -17.60
C ARG A 38 -5.67 -22.56 -17.87
N GLN A 39 -5.39 -21.61 -16.99
CA GLN A 39 -4.30 -20.62 -17.15
C GLN A 39 -2.95 -21.28 -17.44
N ASP A 40 -2.72 -22.49 -16.97
CA ASP A 40 -1.52 -23.30 -17.19
C ASP A 40 -1.34 -23.68 -18.66
N SER A 41 -2.41 -23.99 -19.40
CA SER A 41 -2.34 -24.31 -20.82
C SER A 41 -2.05 -23.10 -21.70
N LEU A 42 -2.56 -21.91 -21.31
CA LEU A 42 -2.29 -20.66 -22.03
C LEU A 42 -0.83 -20.22 -21.87
N CYS A 43 -0.23 -20.40 -20.70
CA CYS A 43 1.18 -20.05 -20.46
C CYS A 43 2.14 -20.92 -21.32
N VAL A 44 1.84 -22.20 -21.47
CA VAL A 44 2.61 -23.09 -22.34
C VAL A 44 2.57 -22.65 -23.81
N LEU A 45 1.40 -22.24 -24.29
CA LEU A 45 1.22 -21.70 -25.63
C LEU A 45 1.82 -20.32 -25.84
N CYS A 46 1.72 -19.48 -24.80
CA CYS A 46 2.20 -18.09 -24.79
C CYS A 46 3.72 -17.98 -24.78
N LYS A 47 4.41 -18.88 -24.08
CA LYS A 47 5.88 -18.87 -23.87
C LYS A 47 6.41 -17.52 -23.37
N GLY A 48 5.57 -16.75 -22.68
CA GLY A 48 5.92 -15.44 -22.14
C GLY A 48 6.02 -14.30 -23.17
N SER A 49 5.72 -14.54 -24.44
CA SER A 49 5.88 -13.54 -25.52
C SER A 49 4.57 -13.08 -26.16
N ARG A 50 3.57 -13.96 -26.24
CA ARG A 50 2.30 -13.68 -26.95
C ARG A 50 1.26 -12.95 -26.12
N MET A 51 1.48 -12.76 -24.83
CA MET A 51 0.56 -12.09 -23.88
C MET A 51 -0.88 -12.57 -23.94
N LEU A 52 -1.09 -13.88 -24.16
CA LEU A 52 -2.42 -14.51 -24.32
C LEU A 52 -3.31 -14.36 -23.06
N CYS A 53 -2.73 -13.97 -21.93
CA CYS A 53 -3.44 -13.66 -20.68
C CYS A 53 -3.98 -12.22 -20.63
N GLY A 54 -3.77 -11.41 -21.68
CA GLY A 54 -4.20 -10.01 -21.74
C GLY A 54 -3.39 -9.03 -20.93
N LYS A 55 -2.27 -9.46 -20.30
CA LYS A 55 -1.36 -8.58 -19.58
C LYS A 55 -0.45 -7.84 -20.55
N THR A 56 -0.04 -6.63 -20.19
CA THR A 56 0.92 -5.83 -20.98
C THR A 56 2.32 -6.44 -20.95
N ARG A 57 2.65 -7.19 -19.90
CA ARG A 57 3.94 -7.89 -19.72
C ARG A 57 3.72 -9.23 -19.01
N CYS A 58 4.55 -10.21 -19.31
CA CYS A 58 4.48 -11.52 -18.68
C CYS A 58 5.07 -11.46 -17.25
N SER A 59 4.21 -11.61 -16.22
CA SER A 59 4.63 -11.62 -14.82
C SER A 59 5.59 -12.78 -14.48
N ILE A 60 5.50 -13.92 -15.21
CA ILE A 60 6.42 -15.06 -15.05
C ILE A 60 7.80 -14.67 -15.56
N MET A 61 7.90 -14.10 -16.76
CA MET A 61 9.19 -13.67 -17.32
C MET A 61 9.84 -12.56 -16.49
N VAL A 62 9.04 -11.64 -15.96
CA VAL A 62 9.56 -10.61 -15.03
C VAL A 62 10.15 -11.27 -13.77
N LYS A 63 9.47 -12.23 -13.17
CA LYS A 63 10.00 -13.00 -12.02
C LYS A 63 11.27 -13.76 -12.37
N VAL A 64 11.32 -14.40 -13.53
CA VAL A 64 12.52 -15.12 -14.02
C VAL A 64 13.68 -14.16 -14.21
N ASN A 65 13.43 -12.98 -14.77
CA ASN A 65 14.46 -11.95 -14.98
C ASN A 65 15.08 -11.48 -13.65
N TYR A 66 14.25 -11.22 -12.63
CA TYR A 66 14.75 -10.87 -11.31
C TYR A 66 15.42 -12.05 -10.58
N TYR A 67 14.94 -13.26 -10.80
CA TYR A 67 15.63 -14.46 -10.32
C TYR A 67 17.04 -14.53 -10.91
N LEU A 68 17.19 -14.38 -12.21
CA LEU A 68 18.51 -14.39 -12.87
C LEU A 68 19.41 -13.27 -12.35
N LYS A 69 18.90 -12.06 -12.13
CA LYS A 69 19.65 -10.96 -11.52
C LYS A 69 20.08 -11.26 -10.08
N SER A 70 19.34 -12.08 -9.36
CA SER A 70 19.69 -12.49 -7.99
C SER A 70 20.63 -13.69 -7.92
N VAL A 71 20.90 -14.40 -9.02
CA VAL A 71 21.80 -15.56 -9.07
C VAL A 71 23.21 -15.23 -8.53
N PRO A 72 23.87 -14.10 -8.88
CA PRO A 72 25.16 -13.75 -8.31
C PRO A 72 25.12 -13.62 -6.79
N LEU A 73 24.01 -13.13 -6.22
CA LEU A 73 23.81 -12.99 -4.77
C LEU A 73 23.73 -14.34 -4.04
N MET A 74 23.38 -15.41 -4.79
CA MET A 74 23.27 -16.77 -4.26
C MET A 74 24.60 -17.53 -4.30
N ALA A 75 25.65 -16.94 -4.82
CA ALA A 75 26.97 -17.59 -4.92
C ALA A 75 27.74 -17.64 -3.58
N ASN A 76 27.52 -16.62 -2.74
CA ASN A 76 28.32 -16.40 -1.52
C ASN A 76 27.48 -16.58 -0.24
N GLU A 77 28.14 -17.06 0.83
CA GLU A 77 27.56 -17.10 2.19
C GLU A 77 27.82 -15.80 2.96
N ASN A 78 28.78 -15.01 2.52
CA ASN A 78 29.15 -13.74 3.12
C ASN A 78 28.65 -12.61 2.22
N ILE A 79 27.80 -11.75 2.77
CA ILE A 79 27.24 -10.58 2.10
C ILE A 79 27.65 -9.35 2.87
N ALA A 80 28.35 -8.43 2.22
CA ALA A 80 28.73 -7.15 2.80
C ALA A 80 28.25 -6.01 1.91
N GLY A 81 27.82 -4.91 2.53
CA GLY A 81 27.39 -3.71 1.82
C GLY A 81 26.59 -2.74 2.68
N MET A 82 26.27 -1.60 2.09
CA MET A 82 25.48 -0.56 2.71
C MET A 82 23.99 -0.97 2.74
N SER A 83 23.52 -1.38 3.91
CA SER A 83 22.12 -1.77 4.09
C SER A 83 21.25 -0.54 4.37
N PRO A 84 20.15 -0.31 3.63
CA PRO A 84 19.16 0.64 4.07
C PRO A 84 18.57 0.19 5.42
N PRO A 85 17.94 1.05 6.22
CA PRO A 85 17.24 0.65 7.44
C PRO A 85 16.09 -0.33 7.14
N SER A 86 16.43 -1.54 6.72
CA SER A 86 15.51 -2.53 6.16
C SER A 86 15.56 -3.83 6.94
N VAL A 87 14.46 -4.14 7.59
CA VAL A 87 14.28 -5.34 8.40
C VAL A 87 12.97 -6.03 8.06
N PHE A 88 12.91 -7.32 8.31
CA PHE A 88 11.69 -8.09 8.12
C PHE A 88 11.40 -8.99 9.33
N ILE A 89 10.20 -8.85 9.88
CA ILE A 89 9.65 -9.72 10.91
C ILE A 89 8.53 -10.53 10.27
N GLY A 90 8.72 -11.85 10.20
CA GLY A 90 7.75 -12.76 9.59
C GLY A 90 6.50 -12.95 10.45
N ARG A 91 5.45 -13.56 9.86
CA ARG A 91 4.19 -13.89 10.55
C ARG A 91 3.90 -15.40 10.62
N ILE A 92 4.56 -16.17 9.76
CA ILE A 92 4.36 -17.62 9.68
C ILE A 92 5.01 -18.29 10.89
N GLY A 93 4.25 -19.13 11.58
CA GLY A 93 4.69 -19.81 12.81
C GLY A 93 4.58 -18.96 14.08
N TYR A 94 3.85 -17.83 14.02
CA TYR A 94 3.62 -16.98 15.19
C TYR A 94 3.21 -17.81 16.44
N PRO A 95 3.78 -17.54 17.63
CA PRO A 95 4.69 -16.44 17.99
C PRO A 95 6.17 -16.67 17.65
N ASN A 96 6.58 -17.84 17.14
CA ASN A 96 7.94 -18.16 16.75
C ASN A 96 8.15 -17.91 15.26
N VAL A 97 8.64 -16.71 14.91
CA VAL A 97 8.75 -16.23 13.54
C VAL A 97 10.20 -16.15 13.07
N TYR A 98 10.41 -16.03 11.78
CA TYR A 98 11.70 -15.62 11.22
C TYR A 98 11.80 -14.11 11.19
N ALA A 99 12.94 -13.58 11.66
CA ALA A 99 13.27 -12.16 11.63
C ALA A 99 14.68 -11.97 11.05
N GLY A 100 15.00 -10.75 10.64
CA GLY A 100 16.35 -10.39 10.26
C GLY A 100 16.48 -9.18 9.34
N PRO A 101 17.74 -8.75 9.08
CA PRO A 101 18.05 -7.64 8.20
C PRO A 101 17.91 -8.03 6.73
N LEU A 102 17.87 -7.00 5.89
CA LEU A 102 17.87 -7.09 4.43
C LEU A 102 19.12 -6.35 3.93
N VAL A 103 20.15 -7.07 3.51
CA VAL A 103 21.48 -6.53 3.17
C VAL A 103 21.74 -6.70 1.67
N PRO A 104 22.02 -5.64 0.92
CA PRO A 104 22.45 -5.72 -0.47
C PRO A 104 23.98 -5.77 -0.55
N PRO A 105 24.60 -6.45 -1.53
CA PRO A 105 26.02 -6.38 -1.79
C PRO A 105 26.38 -5.12 -2.60
N VAL A 106 26.06 -3.95 -2.04
CA VAL A 106 26.26 -2.63 -2.66
C VAL A 106 26.89 -1.72 -1.63
N HIS A 107 28.00 -1.05 -1.98
CA HIS A 107 28.77 -0.20 -1.08
C HIS A 107 28.47 1.30 -1.23
N GLU A 108 27.52 1.66 -2.09
CA GLU A 108 26.99 3.01 -2.24
C GLU A 108 25.78 3.24 -1.34
N ASP A 109 25.25 4.48 -1.25
CA ASP A 109 24.03 4.77 -0.52
C ASP A 109 22.83 4.02 -1.12
N THR A 110 22.26 3.14 -0.33
CA THR A 110 21.09 2.33 -0.70
C THR A 110 19.80 2.79 -0.04
N SER A 111 19.76 3.97 0.56
CA SER A 111 18.59 4.47 1.28
C SER A 111 17.31 4.41 0.44
N ILE A 112 17.40 4.66 -0.87
CA ILE A 112 16.29 4.57 -1.81
C ILE A 112 15.71 3.15 -1.94
N PHE A 113 16.49 2.10 -1.61
CA PHE A 113 16.04 0.71 -1.76
C PHE A 113 14.92 0.33 -0.80
N ASP A 114 14.71 1.13 0.26
CA ASP A 114 13.64 0.91 1.23
C ASP A 114 13.02 2.21 1.75
N LEU A 115 12.78 3.15 0.84
CA LEU A 115 12.12 4.42 1.13
C LEU A 115 10.93 4.65 0.17
N PRO A 116 9.80 3.96 0.39
CA PRO A 116 8.60 4.03 -0.47
C PRO A 116 8.08 5.44 -0.73
N GLU A 117 8.24 6.36 0.21
CA GLU A 117 7.85 7.76 0.06
C GLU A 117 8.59 8.49 -1.08
N ARG A 118 9.70 7.91 -1.56
CA ARG A 118 10.48 8.42 -2.71
C ARG A 118 10.36 7.57 -3.98
N TRP A 119 9.45 6.59 -3.99
CA TRP A 119 9.30 5.68 -5.14
C TRP A 119 8.24 6.12 -6.14
N PHE A 120 7.38 7.07 -5.80
CA PHE A 120 6.38 7.54 -6.75
C PHE A 120 7.05 8.09 -8.03
N GLY A 121 6.54 7.67 -9.20
CA GLY A 121 7.14 7.96 -10.51
C GLY A 121 8.15 6.93 -11.01
N LYS A 122 8.65 6.02 -10.14
CA LYS A 122 9.52 4.93 -10.59
C LYS A 122 8.72 3.76 -11.15
N SER A 123 9.30 3.07 -12.12
CA SER A 123 8.69 1.87 -12.69
C SER A 123 8.67 0.70 -11.69
N ILE A 124 7.78 -0.27 -11.92
CA ILE A 124 7.79 -1.53 -11.16
C ILE A 124 9.17 -2.20 -11.25
N ASP A 125 9.82 -2.15 -12.43
CA ASP A 125 11.14 -2.75 -12.64
C ASP A 125 12.22 -2.12 -11.77
N GLU A 126 12.26 -0.79 -11.65
CA GLU A 126 13.22 -0.10 -10.78
C GLU A 126 13.02 -0.52 -9.32
N ILE A 127 11.78 -0.47 -8.82
CA ILE A 127 11.48 -0.79 -7.42
C ILE A 127 11.76 -2.25 -7.10
N VAL A 128 11.34 -3.16 -7.99
CA VAL A 128 11.64 -4.59 -7.81
C VAL A 128 13.15 -4.83 -7.97
N GLY A 129 13.83 -4.07 -8.83
CA GLY A 129 15.29 -4.07 -8.95
C GLY A 129 15.99 -3.74 -7.63
N PHE A 130 15.65 -2.61 -7.01
CA PHE A 130 16.18 -2.22 -5.69
C PHE A 130 15.96 -3.32 -4.64
N ARG A 131 14.76 -3.85 -4.59
CA ARG A 131 14.36 -4.81 -3.57
C ARG A 131 14.90 -6.21 -3.80
N SER A 132 15.11 -6.62 -5.05
CA SER A 132 15.65 -7.94 -5.39
C SER A 132 17.11 -8.12 -4.96
N LEU A 133 17.87 -7.02 -4.83
CA LEU A 133 19.25 -7.02 -4.35
C LEU A 133 19.35 -7.24 -2.83
N LEU A 134 18.26 -7.05 -2.09
CA LEU A 134 18.22 -7.17 -0.65
C LEU A 134 18.19 -8.64 -0.22
N VAL A 135 19.35 -9.18 0.11
CA VAL A 135 19.47 -10.54 0.67
C VAL A 135 18.97 -10.54 2.10
N ARG A 136 18.01 -11.41 2.40
CA ARG A 136 17.44 -11.53 3.73
C ARG A 136 18.21 -12.54 4.57
N GLY A 137 18.88 -12.06 5.58
CA GLY A 137 19.30 -12.89 6.70
C GLY A 137 18.11 -13.26 7.56
N LYS A 138 18.00 -14.52 7.98
CA LYS A 138 16.88 -14.96 8.82
C LYS A 138 17.33 -15.79 10.00
N TYR A 139 16.76 -15.52 11.18
CA TYR A 139 16.90 -16.33 12.38
C TYR A 139 15.52 -16.50 13.03
N ARG A 140 15.38 -17.56 13.80
CA ARG A 140 14.11 -17.84 14.47
C ARG A 140 14.09 -17.14 15.83
N VAL A 141 13.00 -16.45 16.12
CA VAL A 141 12.81 -15.71 17.37
C VAL A 141 11.36 -15.76 17.82
N ASN A 142 11.14 -15.86 19.13
CA ASN A 142 9.80 -15.68 19.70
C ASN A 142 9.55 -14.16 19.83
N VAL A 143 8.42 -13.70 19.33
CA VAL A 143 8.08 -12.26 19.33
C VAL A 143 8.02 -11.66 20.74
N ASN A 144 7.77 -12.46 21.79
CA ASN A 144 7.68 -12.02 23.16
C ASN A 144 9.06 -11.93 23.84
N ASN A 145 10.10 -12.57 23.28
CA ASN A 145 11.45 -12.55 23.82
C ASN A 145 12.21 -11.29 23.44
N PHE A 146 11.58 -10.15 23.68
CA PHE A 146 12.15 -8.86 23.32
C PHE A 146 13.48 -8.58 24.04
N LYS A 147 13.59 -8.92 25.34
CA LYS A 147 14.78 -8.61 26.16
C LYS A 147 15.92 -9.63 26.03
N THR A 148 15.63 -10.85 25.64
CA THR A 148 16.57 -11.99 25.75
C THR A 148 17.05 -12.54 24.41
N ALA A 149 16.74 -11.86 23.32
CA ALA A 149 16.91 -12.45 21.98
C ALA A 149 18.34 -12.39 21.40
N GLY A 150 19.31 -11.78 22.10
CA GLY A 150 20.74 -11.85 21.77
C GLY A 150 21.21 -10.93 20.64
N LYS A 151 22.51 -10.95 20.36
CA LYS A 151 23.24 -10.02 19.47
C LYS A 151 22.61 -9.81 18.10
N ILE A 152 22.07 -10.85 17.47
CA ILE A 152 21.47 -10.75 16.13
C ILE A 152 20.20 -9.88 16.15
N LEU A 153 19.35 -10.02 17.19
CA LEU A 153 18.18 -9.15 17.31
C LEU A 153 18.57 -7.71 17.61
N ASP A 154 19.55 -7.50 18.48
CA ASP A 154 20.00 -6.15 18.83
C ASP A 154 20.57 -5.43 17.60
N ALA A 155 21.40 -6.10 16.80
CA ALA A 155 21.89 -5.59 15.52
C ALA A 155 20.75 -5.34 14.50
N THR A 156 19.70 -6.21 14.49
CA THR A 156 18.53 -6.01 13.63
C THR A 156 17.70 -4.79 14.07
N ARG A 157 17.59 -4.53 15.37
CA ARG A 157 16.94 -3.32 15.91
C ARG A 157 17.74 -2.07 15.57
N GLU A 158 19.04 -2.12 15.80
CA GLU A 158 19.96 -1.02 15.51
C GLU A 158 19.81 -0.59 14.05
N LEU A 159 19.83 -1.54 13.10
CA LEU A 159 19.58 -1.25 11.69
C LEU A 159 18.19 -0.61 11.46
N ALA A 160 17.14 -1.11 12.11
CA ALA A 160 15.78 -0.59 11.92
C ALA A 160 15.59 0.85 12.42
N LEU A 161 16.41 1.28 13.40
CA LEU A 161 16.39 2.63 13.99
C LEU A 161 17.33 3.61 13.27
N ALA A 162 18.18 3.10 12.38
CA ALA A 162 19.17 3.90 11.67
C ALA A 162 18.54 5.02 10.84
N ASP A 163 19.23 6.15 10.75
CA ASP A 163 18.78 7.30 9.95
C ASP A 163 19.07 7.11 8.46
N ASN A 164 20.23 6.55 8.15
CA ASN A 164 20.73 6.34 6.79
C ASN A 164 21.12 4.88 6.57
N SER A 165 21.64 4.57 5.37
CA SER A 165 22.25 3.27 5.09
C SER A 165 23.45 3.01 6.00
N VAL A 166 23.57 1.78 6.47
CA VAL A 166 24.59 1.33 7.43
C VAL A 166 25.46 0.25 6.79
N ASP A 167 26.77 0.31 7.00
CA ASP A 167 27.67 -0.77 6.57
C ASP A 167 27.36 -2.04 7.37
N MET A 168 27.12 -3.14 6.65
CA MET A 168 26.68 -4.40 7.22
C MET A 168 27.47 -5.57 6.66
N GLU A 169 27.88 -6.48 7.55
CA GLU A 169 28.42 -7.78 7.20
C GLU A 169 27.47 -8.88 7.67
N LEU A 170 26.93 -9.63 6.74
CA LEU A 170 25.99 -10.73 6.98
C LEU A 170 26.65 -12.07 6.63
N ASN A 171 27.00 -12.85 7.63
CA ASN A 171 27.53 -14.20 7.48
C ASN A 171 26.39 -15.22 7.61
N LEU A 172 26.18 -16.00 6.56
CA LEU A 172 25.10 -16.97 6.46
C LEU A 172 25.61 -18.40 6.76
N THR A 173 24.74 -19.28 7.21
CA THR A 173 25.08 -20.68 7.44
C THR A 173 25.14 -21.50 6.16
N LYS A 174 24.52 -20.96 5.09
CA LYS A 174 24.48 -21.56 3.75
C LYS A 174 24.17 -20.49 2.72
N LYS A 175 24.47 -20.77 1.46
CA LYS A 175 24.18 -19.87 0.34
C LYS A 175 22.71 -19.47 0.31
N PRO A 176 22.38 -18.17 0.09
CA PRO A 176 21.01 -17.70 -0.04
C PRO A 176 20.27 -18.45 -1.15
N ARG A 177 19.00 -18.71 -0.94
CA ARG A 177 18.13 -19.43 -1.91
C ARG A 177 16.80 -18.72 -2.06
N GLY A 178 16.12 -18.99 -3.16
CA GLY A 178 14.80 -18.49 -3.49
C GLY A 178 14.81 -17.35 -4.48
N SER A 179 13.64 -17.06 -5.02
CA SER A 179 13.38 -15.91 -5.86
C SER A 179 12.92 -14.73 -5.02
N ILE A 180 12.67 -13.61 -5.68
CA ILE A 180 12.07 -12.44 -5.03
C ILE A 180 10.75 -12.80 -4.35
N PHE A 181 10.61 -12.37 -3.11
CA PHE A 181 9.36 -12.49 -2.35
C PHE A 181 8.44 -11.32 -2.69
N LEU A 182 7.19 -11.60 -2.99
CA LEU A 182 6.16 -10.62 -3.31
C LEU A 182 4.96 -10.83 -2.38
N ASP A 183 4.45 -9.75 -1.82
CA ASP A 183 3.29 -9.73 -0.92
C ASP A 183 2.48 -8.46 -1.19
N ASP A 184 1.17 -8.50 -0.90
CA ASP A 184 0.26 -7.38 -1.14
C ASP A 184 0.50 -6.21 -0.19
N ASN A 185 1.04 -6.49 1.00
CA ASN A 185 1.16 -5.51 2.08
C ASN A 185 2.60 -5.06 2.31
N VAL A 186 3.59 -5.91 2.05
CA VAL A 186 5.01 -5.63 2.27
C VAL A 186 5.76 -5.44 0.96
N GLN A 187 6.81 -4.64 1.02
CA GLN A 187 7.72 -4.46 -0.11
C GLN A 187 8.39 -5.79 -0.48
N PRO A 188 8.72 -6.00 -1.76
CA PRO A 188 9.51 -7.15 -2.22
C PRO A 188 10.87 -7.24 -1.52
N PHE A 189 11.45 -8.42 -1.48
CA PHE A 189 12.84 -8.64 -1.09
C PHE A 189 13.42 -9.88 -1.79
N GLY A 190 14.76 -9.95 -1.86
CA GLY A 190 15.51 -10.97 -2.59
C GLY A 190 15.64 -12.32 -1.87
N PRO A 191 16.67 -13.11 -2.22
CA PRO A 191 16.93 -14.43 -1.66
C PRO A 191 17.15 -14.39 -0.15
N SER A 192 17.07 -15.56 0.50
CA SER A 192 17.24 -15.65 1.95
C SER A 192 18.03 -16.85 2.39
N ALA A 193 18.74 -16.71 3.53
CA ALA A 193 19.38 -17.82 4.23
C ALA A 193 19.43 -17.58 5.74
N PRO A 194 19.64 -18.64 6.56
CA PRO A 194 19.83 -18.49 7.99
C PRO A 194 21.12 -17.73 8.31
N ILE A 195 21.08 -16.88 9.32
CA ILE A 195 22.24 -16.10 9.80
C ILE A 195 23.13 -16.99 10.68
N ARG A 196 24.43 -16.89 10.49
CA ARG A 196 25.47 -17.40 11.40
C ARG A 196 25.93 -16.27 12.32
N ASP A 197 26.28 -15.14 11.73
CA ASP A 197 26.78 -13.96 12.43
C ASP A 197 26.38 -12.68 11.66
N LEU A 198 26.28 -11.58 12.38
CA LEU A 198 25.87 -10.27 11.85
C LEU A 198 26.71 -9.18 12.52
N ARG A 199 27.33 -8.32 11.70
CA ARG A 199 28.03 -7.13 12.17
C ARG A 199 27.39 -5.89 11.57
N VAL A 200 27.24 -4.89 12.39
CA VAL A 200 26.70 -3.57 12.03
C VAL A 200 27.81 -2.56 12.24
N GLY A 201 28.06 -1.75 11.25
CA GLY A 201 28.99 -0.62 11.33
C GLY A 201 28.45 0.51 12.21
N ASN A 202 29.12 1.64 12.21
CA ASN A 202 28.69 2.80 12.98
C ASN A 202 27.31 3.27 12.52
N THR A 203 26.35 3.25 13.45
CA THR A 203 24.95 3.58 13.19
C THR A 203 24.61 4.93 13.83
N ARG A 204 24.07 5.83 13.02
CA ARG A 204 23.44 7.04 13.52
C ARG A 204 21.93 6.81 13.56
N PHE A 205 21.32 7.01 14.72
CA PHE A 205 19.87 6.95 14.88
C PHE A 205 19.22 8.28 14.50
N ASP A 206 17.96 8.20 14.14
CA ASP A 206 17.10 9.38 14.11
C ASP A 206 16.80 9.79 15.53
N ASP A 207 17.24 10.98 15.97
CA ASP A 207 17.13 11.47 17.35
C ASP A 207 15.70 11.38 17.90
N ARG A 208 14.69 11.53 17.05
CA ARG A 208 13.27 11.44 17.41
C ARG A 208 12.88 10.01 17.73
N ILE A 209 13.33 9.06 16.91
CA ILE A 209 13.08 7.61 17.10
C ILE A 209 13.88 7.13 18.31
N GLU A 210 15.11 7.57 18.48
CA GLU A 210 15.97 7.23 19.60
C GLU A 210 15.33 7.66 20.92
N LYS A 211 14.85 8.90 21.00
CA LYS A 211 14.12 9.39 22.17
C LYS A 211 12.92 8.52 22.51
N ALA A 212 12.09 8.16 21.52
CA ALA A 212 10.94 7.29 21.73
C ALA A 212 11.33 5.84 22.11
N TYR A 213 12.50 5.38 21.66
CA TYR A 213 13.03 4.06 22.01
C TYR A 213 13.46 3.97 23.47
N TYR A 214 14.14 5.00 24.00
CA TYR A 214 14.59 5.04 25.40
C TYR A 214 13.49 5.44 26.38
N ASP A 215 12.36 5.93 25.90
CA ASP A 215 11.19 6.23 26.73
C ASP A 215 10.43 4.94 27.05
N THR A 216 10.58 4.46 28.27
CA THR A 216 10.12 3.13 28.70
C THR A 216 8.67 3.07 29.18
N ASP A 217 8.03 4.21 29.38
CA ASP A 217 6.63 4.36 29.83
C ASP A 217 5.70 4.95 28.74
N LEU A 218 6.26 5.55 27.68
CA LEU A 218 5.50 6.04 26.54
C LEU A 218 4.71 4.91 25.85
N ARG A 219 3.42 5.09 25.65
CA ARG A 219 2.59 4.13 24.94
C ARG A 219 2.96 4.08 23.45
N ALA A 220 2.92 2.89 22.85
CA ALA A 220 3.28 2.72 21.44
C ALA A 220 2.43 3.61 20.49
N THR A 221 1.14 3.79 20.78
CA THR A 221 0.27 4.67 19.99
C THR A 221 0.72 6.12 20.08
N GLU A 222 1.09 6.59 21.26
CA GLU A 222 1.57 7.96 21.50
C GLU A 222 2.91 8.20 20.80
N ALA A 223 3.83 7.22 20.87
CA ALA A 223 5.11 7.28 20.16
C ALA A 223 4.91 7.39 18.64
N VAL A 224 4.03 6.55 18.05
CA VAL A 224 3.71 6.59 16.63
C VAL A 224 3.17 7.96 16.21
N LEU A 225 2.25 8.53 16.99
CA LEU A 225 1.64 9.84 16.70
C LEU A 225 2.63 10.99 16.88
N ASP A 226 3.48 10.97 17.92
CA ASP A 226 4.52 11.98 18.11
C ASP A 226 5.51 12.00 16.96
N LEU A 227 6.03 10.82 16.58
CA LEU A 227 6.95 10.69 15.46
C LEU A 227 6.34 11.14 14.13
N TYR A 228 5.09 10.76 13.88
CA TYR A 228 4.37 11.20 12.68
C TYR A 228 4.20 12.73 12.65
N ASN A 229 3.77 13.34 13.75
CA ASN A 229 3.59 14.79 13.86
C ASN A 229 4.91 15.57 13.71
N ARG A 230 6.04 14.95 14.07
CA ARG A 230 7.40 15.51 13.86
C ARG A 230 7.93 15.25 12.43
N GLY A 231 7.14 14.69 11.54
CA GLY A 231 7.51 14.49 10.14
C GLY A 231 8.45 13.30 9.88
N VAL A 232 8.49 12.33 10.78
CA VAL A 232 9.17 11.04 10.49
C VAL A 232 8.37 10.29 9.44
N PHE A 233 9.04 9.76 8.40
CA PHE A 233 8.38 8.99 7.36
C PHE A 233 7.61 7.79 7.93
N VAL A 234 6.41 7.56 7.42
CA VAL A 234 5.52 6.48 7.88
C VAL A 234 6.22 5.13 7.80
N THR A 235 6.94 4.86 6.71
CA THR A 235 7.70 3.61 6.55
C THR A 235 8.79 3.44 7.62
N LYS A 236 9.45 4.52 8.04
CA LYS A 236 10.45 4.49 9.10
C LYS A 236 9.82 4.16 10.46
N ILE A 237 8.67 4.78 10.75
CA ILE A 237 7.88 4.46 11.96
C ILE A 237 7.43 2.99 11.94
N GLN A 238 6.96 2.48 10.79
CA GLN A 238 6.53 1.08 10.64
C GLN A 238 7.66 0.09 10.95
N LYS A 239 8.89 0.38 10.52
CA LYS A 239 10.07 -0.47 10.78
C LYS A 239 10.44 -0.47 12.25
N ALA A 240 10.55 0.70 12.87
CA ALA A 240 10.83 0.84 14.29
C ALA A 240 9.75 0.15 15.14
N PHE A 241 8.47 0.33 14.79
CA PHE A 241 7.36 -0.37 15.42
C PHE A 241 7.48 -1.90 15.28
N SER A 242 7.89 -2.40 14.11
CA SER A 242 8.03 -3.82 13.82
C SER A 242 9.07 -4.50 14.70
N VAL A 243 10.18 -3.83 15.00
CA VAL A 243 11.22 -4.36 15.91
C VAL A 243 10.92 -4.13 17.39
N GLY A 244 9.72 -3.62 17.71
CA GLY A 244 9.28 -3.40 19.09
C GLY A 244 9.92 -2.19 19.76
N ALA A 245 10.33 -1.18 18.99
CA ALA A 245 11.02 0.00 19.52
C ALA A 245 10.14 0.85 20.46
N PHE A 246 8.82 0.75 20.35
CA PHE A 246 7.87 1.61 21.05
C PHE A 246 6.99 0.86 22.03
N GLY A 247 6.53 1.57 23.04
CA GLY A 247 5.58 1.08 24.04
C GLY A 247 6.19 0.91 25.41
N VAL A 248 5.32 0.75 26.40
CA VAL A 248 5.73 0.46 27.78
C VAL A 248 6.64 -0.78 27.79
N GLU A 249 7.81 -0.65 28.38
CA GLU A 249 8.91 -1.62 28.27
C GLU A 249 8.50 -3.08 28.48
N LYS A 250 7.70 -3.35 29.52
CA LYS A 250 7.21 -4.70 29.86
C LYS A 250 6.30 -5.31 28.79
N LYS A 251 5.73 -4.47 27.90
CA LYS A 251 4.79 -4.88 26.84
C LYS A 251 5.44 -4.86 25.45
N ARG A 252 6.70 -4.44 25.33
CA ARG A 252 7.40 -4.42 24.05
C ARG A 252 7.58 -5.82 23.52
N ARG A 253 7.31 -5.98 22.22
CA ARG A 253 7.45 -7.25 21.49
C ARG A 253 7.69 -6.97 20.01
N LEU A 254 8.22 -7.94 19.30
CA LEU A 254 8.30 -7.88 17.84
C LEU A 254 6.89 -7.94 17.24
N VAL A 255 6.68 -7.15 16.20
CA VAL A 255 5.42 -7.11 15.45
C VAL A 255 5.71 -7.53 14.02
N PRO A 256 5.07 -8.56 13.48
CA PRO A 256 5.23 -8.91 12.07
C PRO A 256 5.12 -7.69 11.16
N THR A 257 6.05 -7.54 10.21
CA THR A 257 6.15 -6.36 9.33
C THR A 257 4.81 -6.02 8.66
N ARG A 258 4.09 -7.06 8.19
CA ARG A 258 2.75 -6.87 7.60
C ARG A 258 1.76 -6.23 8.58
N TRP A 259 1.82 -6.61 9.85
CA TRP A 259 0.91 -6.06 10.87
C TRP A 259 1.32 -4.67 11.32
N SER A 260 2.64 -4.40 11.41
CA SER A 260 3.14 -3.07 11.76
C SER A 260 2.77 -2.02 10.71
N ILE A 261 2.84 -2.36 9.43
CA ILE A 261 2.41 -1.48 8.33
C ILE A 261 0.96 -1.05 8.54
N THR A 262 0.05 -2.02 8.69
CA THR A 262 -1.37 -1.73 8.88
C THR A 262 -1.65 -1.02 10.19
N ALA A 263 -0.97 -1.42 11.29
CA ALA A 263 -1.19 -0.82 12.60
C ALA A 263 -0.79 0.66 12.63
N VAL A 264 0.34 1.03 12.05
CA VAL A 264 0.80 2.42 11.99
C VAL A 264 -0.14 3.26 11.11
N ASP A 265 -0.52 2.76 9.93
CA ASP A 265 -1.47 3.45 9.05
C ASP A 265 -2.84 3.64 9.75
N ASP A 266 -3.31 2.65 10.51
CA ASP A 266 -4.56 2.74 11.28
C ASP A 266 -4.47 3.72 12.45
N ILE A 267 -3.40 3.67 13.25
CA ILE A 267 -3.18 4.57 14.39
C ILE A 267 -3.19 6.03 13.93
N VAL A 268 -2.39 6.33 12.90
CA VAL A 268 -2.26 7.70 12.39
C VAL A 268 -3.58 8.16 11.77
N SER A 269 -4.18 7.36 10.88
CA SER A 269 -5.42 7.74 10.21
C SER A 269 -6.61 7.90 11.17
N LYS A 270 -6.70 7.10 12.24
CA LYS A 270 -7.70 7.29 13.30
C LYS A 270 -7.53 8.63 14.00
N SER A 271 -6.31 9.00 14.38
CA SER A 271 -6.04 10.29 15.01
C SER A 271 -6.40 11.46 14.11
N LEU A 272 -6.02 11.38 12.82
CA LEU A 272 -6.37 12.41 11.84
C LEU A 272 -7.89 12.49 11.62
N ARG A 273 -8.57 11.36 11.53
CA ARG A 273 -10.03 11.27 11.40
C ARG A 273 -10.75 12.01 12.52
N GLU A 274 -10.34 11.82 13.78
CA GLU A 274 -10.98 12.53 14.90
C GLU A 274 -10.80 14.04 14.79
N LYS A 275 -9.67 14.53 14.26
CA LYS A 275 -9.48 15.94 13.93
C LYS A 275 -10.40 16.37 12.78
N VAL A 276 -10.47 15.59 11.71
CA VAL A 276 -11.31 15.88 10.53
C VAL A 276 -12.77 16.09 10.93
N LYS A 277 -13.32 15.29 11.80
CA LYS A 277 -14.71 15.38 12.27
C LYS A 277 -15.04 16.71 12.97
N THR A 278 -14.06 17.45 13.46
CA THR A 278 -14.27 18.75 14.13
C THR A 278 -14.32 19.92 13.15
N TYR A 279 -14.02 19.69 11.87
CA TYR A 279 -13.95 20.74 10.87
C TYR A 279 -15.29 20.92 10.12
N PRO A 280 -15.54 22.10 9.53
CA PRO A 280 -16.69 22.30 8.66
C PRO A 280 -16.60 21.43 7.40
N GLU A 281 -17.75 21.11 6.83
CA GLU A 281 -17.85 20.35 5.58
C GLU A 281 -17.30 21.16 4.40
N ILE A 282 -16.89 20.46 3.34
CA ILE A 282 -16.61 21.08 2.04
C ILE A 282 -17.92 21.59 1.42
N ASN A 283 -17.83 22.54 0.50
CA ASN A 283 -19.02 23.16 -0.08
C ASN A 283 -19.38 22.60 -1.47
N GLU A 284 -18.48 21.86 -2.12
CA GLU A 284 -18.65 21.32 -3.47
C GLU A 284 -18.19 19.87 -3.55
N TYR A 285 -18.72 19.15 -4.53
CA TYR A 285 -18.23 17.81 -4.87
C TYR A 285 -16.87 17.94 -5.53
N ARG A 286 -15.92 17.10 -5.11
CA ARG A 286 -14.55 17.10 -5.59
C ARG A 286 -14.13 15.70 -6.03
N VAL A 287 -13.42 15.65 -7.16
CA VAL A 287 -12.78 14.41 -7.62
C VAL A 287 -11.30 14.67 -7.79
N TYR A 288 -10.49 13.81 -7.19
CA TYR A 288 -9.03 13.80 -7.37
C TYR A 288 -8.63 12.54 -8.12
N GLU A 289 -7.69 12.67 -9.04
CA GLU A 289 -7.23 11.57 -9.90
C GLU A 289 -5.75 11.30 -9.72
N SER A 290 -5.37 10.02 -9.76
CA SER A 290 -3.97 9.59 -9.94
C SER A 290 -3.92 8.32 -10.77
N ILE A 291 -3.02 8.31 -11.76
CA ILE A 291 -2.76 7.13 -12.59
C ILE A 291 -1.27 6.77 -12.45
N TYR A 292 -0.99 5.59 -11.93
CA TYR A 292 0.37 5.14 -11.75
C TYR A 292 0.45 3.60 -11.68
N MET A 293 1.40 3.01 -12.41
CA MET A 293 1.58 1.56 -12.49
C MET A 293 0.31 0.80 -12.91
N ASP A 294 -0.40 1.33 -13.89
CA ASP A 294 -1.68 0.79 -14.39
C ASP A 294 -2.75 0.61 -13.29
N ASN A 295 -2.69 1.47 -12.28
CA ASN A 295 -3.78 1.68 -11.34
C ASN A 295 -4.36 3.07 -11.58
N VAL A 296 -5.66 3.13 -11.75
CA VAL A 296 -6.43 4.37 -11.81
C VAL A 296 -7.12 4.57 -10.48
N PHE A 297 -6.87 5.71 -9.85
CA PHE A 297 -7.50 6.11 -8.61
C PHE A 297 -8.38 7.33 -8.87
N GLU A 298 -9.65 7.22 -8.51
CA GLU A 298 -10.60 8.33 -8.44
C GLU A 298 -11.05 8.49 -7.00
N ILE A 299 -10.83 9.65 -6.42
CA ILE A 299 -11.19 9.92 -5.04
C ILE A 299 -12.30 10.97 -5.03
N LEU A 300 -13.50 10.53 -4.75
CA LEU A 300 -14.70 11.38 -4.64
C LEU A 300 -14.84 11.89 -3.21
N MET A 301 -14.95 13.20 -3.06
CA MET A 301 -15.32 13.88 -1.82
C MET A 301 -16.70 14.51 -1.96
N ILE A 302 -17.62 14.12 -1.07
CA ILE A 302 -19.02 14.56 -1.04
C ILE A 302 -19.20 15.55 0.11
N PRO A 303 -19.88 16.70 -0.07
CA PRO A 303 -20.25 17.64 0.99
C PRO A 303 -21.17 16.98 2.02
N ALA A 304 -20.59 16.41 3.06
CA ALA A 304 -21.29 15.74 4.15
C ALA A 304 -20.33 15.50 5.30
N GLN A 305 -20.85 15.08 6.46
CA GLN A 305 -20.05 14.62 7.58
C GLN A 305 -19.10 13.49 7.15
N TYR A 306 -17.96 13.41 7.86
CA TYR A 306 -16.96 12.40 7.56
C TYR A 306 -17.54 10.99 7.60
N SER A 307 -17.39 10.31 6.50
CA SER A 307 -17.52 8.86 6.32
C SER A 307 -16.47 8.44 5.29
N TYR A 308 -16.09 7.19 5.27
CA TYR A 308 -15.02 6.74 4.39
C TYR A 308 -15.34 5.37 3.80
N GLU A 309 -15.10 5.21 2.51
CA GLU A 309 -15.18 3.94 1.80
C GLU A 309 -13.97 3.79 0.87
N SER A 310 -13.42 2.59 0.81
CA SER A 310 -12.39 2.23 -0.16
C SER A 310 -12.84 1.03 -0.96
N MET A 311 -12.70 1.13 -2.28
CA MET A 311 -13.13 0.12 -3.23
C MET A 311 -11.99 -0.22 -4.18
N GLU A 312 -11.81 -1.50 -4.47
CA GLU A 312 -10.79 -2.00 -5.38
C GLU A 312 -11.40 -2.97 -6.39
N ALA A 313 -11.17 -2.71 -7.67
CA ALA A 313 -11.57 -3.59 -8.76
C ALA A 313 -10.35 -4.30 -9.34
N TRP A 314 -10.47 -5.62 -9.49
CA TRP A 314 -9.40 -6.51 -9.94
C TRP A 314 -9.83 -7.27 -11.18
N TYR A 315 -9.09 -7.11 -12.25
CA TYR A 315 -9.29 -7.84 -13.51
C TYR A 315 -8.95 -9.34 -13.37
N PRO A 316 -9.61 -10.22 -14.13
CA PRO A 316 -9.25 -11.62 -14.20
C PRO A 316 -7.78 -11.85 -14.53
N GLY A 317 -7.17 -12.85 -13.89
CA GLY A 317 -5.76 -13.18 -14.09
C GLY A 317 -4.78 -12.23 -13.38
N THR A 318 -5.25 -11.23 -12.65
CA THR A 318 -4.42 -10.45 -11.72
C THR A 318 -4.14 -11.25 -10.45
N VAL A 319 -3.20 -10.77 -9.61
CA VAL A 319 -2.78 -11.50 -8.39
C VAL A 319 -3.93 -11.70 -7.40
N TRP A 320 -4.87 -10.77 -7.34
CA TRP A 320 -6.02 -10.83 -6.41
C TRP A 320 -7.27 -11.45 -7.01
N ASN A 321 -7.25 -11.72 -8.32
CA ASN A 321 -8.30 -12.41 -9.03
C ASN A 321 -7.72 -13.45 -10.02
N PRO A 322 -6.85 -14.37 -9.53
CA PRO A 322 -6.04 -15.22 -10.40
C PRO A 322 -6.87 -16.24 -11.19
N ASN A 323 -7.97 -16.70 -10.61
CA ASN A 323 -8.85 -17.73 -11.18
C ASN A 323 -10.23 -17.17 -11.54
N GLY A 324 -10.45 -15.87 -11.36
CA GLY A 324 -11.73 -15.23 -11.69
C GLY A 324 -11.99 -15.21 -13.19
N LYS A 325 -13.25 -15.40 -13.56
CA LYS A 325 -13.74 -15.21 -14.93
C LYS A 325 -14.17 -13.78 -15.18
N ASN A 326 -14.59 -13.08 -14.11
CA ASN A 326 -15.14 -11.73 -14.14
C ASN A 326 -14.32 -10.79 -13.27
N ILE A 327 -14.43 -9.49 -13.52
CA ILE A 327 -13.85 -8.45 -12.67
C ILE A 327 -14.50 -8.53 -11.29
N THR A 328 -13.69 -8.57 -10.25
CA THR A 328 -14.16 -8.57 -8.85
C THR A 328 -13.98 -7.16 -8.26
N ILE A 329 -15.03 -6.62 -7.66
CA ILE A 329 -14.98 -5.36 -6.90
C ILE A 329 -15.14 -5.70 -5.42
N LEU A 330 -14.15 -5.33 -4.62
CA LEU A 330 -14.16 -5.43 -3.17
C LEU A 330 -14.32 -4.03 -2.58
N SER A 331 -15.11 -3.91 -1.52
CA SER A 331 -15.29 -2.63 -0.81
C SER A 331 -15.33 -2.85 0.68
N ASP A 332 -14.97 -1.79 1.40
CA ASP A 332 -15.16 -1.72 2.84
C ASP A 332 -15.34 -0.25 3.25
N TYR A 333 -16.20 -0.01 4.27
CA TYR A 333 -16.56 1.35 4.66
C TYR A 333 -16.59 1.55 6.17
N GLU A 334 -16.61 2.80 6.57
CA GLU A 334 -16.93 3.23 7.93
C GLU A 334 -17.81 4.50 7.88
N GLY A 335 -18.77 4.57 8.77
CA GLY A 335 -19.54 5.79 9.01
C GLY A 335 -18.78 6.78 9.90
N ASN A 336 -19.44 7.84 10.31
CA ASN A 336 -18.85 8.86 11.20
C ASN A 336 -18.34 8.28 12.54
N SER A 337 -19.01 7.27 13.12
CA SER A 337 -18.56 6.56 14.32
C SER A 337 -17.27 5.75 14.12
N GLY A 338 -16.88 5.50 12.87
CA GLY A 338 -15.73 4.64 12.52
C GLY A 338 -16.10 3.16 12.52
N ARG A 339 -15.07 2.31 12.54
CA ARG A 339 -15.20 0.85 12.54
C ARG A 339 -14.42 0.20 13.68
N THR A 340 -14.91 -0.96 14.12
CA THR A 340 -14.29 -1.77 15.19
C THR A 340 -13.62 -3.05 14.65
N THR A 341 -13.99 -3.49 13.44
CA THR A 341 -13.46 -4.70 12.80
C THR A 341 -12.35 -4.38 11.81
N TYR A 342 -11.51 -5.37 11.51
CA TYR A 342 -10.48 -5.25 10.47
C TYR A 342 -11.13 -5.18 9.08
N ALA A 343 -10.58 -4.33 8.20
CA ALA A 343 -11.10 -4.17 6.85
C ALA A 343 -10.84 -5.41 5.99
N GLN A 344 -11.85 -5.88 5.24
CA GLN A 344 -11.74 -7.06 4.37
C GLN A 344 -10.73 -6.85 3.24
N ILE A 345 -10.66 -5.63 2.68
CA ILE A 345 -9.67 -5.26 1.66
C ILE A 345 -8.27 -5.05 2.23
N GLY A 346 -8.09 -5.30 3.54
CA GLY A 346 -6.76 -5.35 4.18
C GLY A 346 -6.07 -4.01 4.31
N GLY A 347 -4.74 -4.01 4.16
CA GLY A 347 -3.86 -2.85 4.37
C GLY A 347 -4.19 -1.66 3.48
N CYS A 348 -4.67 -1.88 2.26
CA CYS A 348 -5.03 -0.84 1.30
C CYS A 348 -6.07 0.14 1.86
N TYR A 349 -7.06 -0.37 2.61
CA TYR A 349 -8.07 0.45 3.28
C TYR A 349 -7.43 1.52 4.17
N TYR A 350 -6.51 1.12 5.05
CA TYR A 350 -5.91 1.99 6.04
C TYR A 350 -4.92 2.98 5.43
N SER A 351 -4.17 2.55 4.42
CA SER A 351 -3.20 3.40 3.72
C SER A 351 -3.87 4.50 2.89
N ALA A 352 -4.99 4.20 2.22
CA ALA A 352 -5.78 5.19 1.50
C ALA A 352 -6.50 6.14 2.46
N ARG A 353 -7.08 5.62 3.57
CA ARG A 353 -7.67 6.45 4.62
C ARG A 353 -6.66 7.44 5.21
N LEU A 354 -5.42 7.01 5.46
CA LEU A 354 -4.36 7.87 5.95
C LEU A 354 -4.15 9.05 5.00
N ALA A 355 -3.94 8.78 3.72
CA ALA A 355 -3.64 9.81 2.73
C ALA A 355 -4.80 10.81 2.53
N THR A 356 -6.06 10.35 2.55
CA THR A 356 -7.23 11.23 2.44
C THR A 356 -7.44 12.08 3.70
N CYS A 357 -7.25 11.50 4.90
CA CYS A 357 -7.33 12.25 6.16
C CYS A 357 -6.21 13.31 6.28
N GLU A 358 -5.01 13.04 5.77
CA GLU A 358 -3.91 14.02 5.69
C GLU A 358 -4.36 15.29 4.95
N GLN A 359 -5.01 15.13 3.79
CA GLN A 359 -5.50 16.25 3.00
C GLN A 359 -6.63 17.01 3.70
N LEU A 360 -7.61 16.31 4.25
CA LEU A 360 -8.71 16.95 4.96
C LEU A 360 -8.25 17.73 6.19
N VAL A 361 -7.27 17.22 6.94
CA VAL A 361 -6.65 17.97 8.06
C VAL A 361 -5.91 19.20 7.57
N LYS A 362 -5.15 19.08 6.47
CA LYS A 362 -4.43 20.21 5.85
C LYS A 362 -5.38 21.33 5.43
N GLU A 363 -6.53 20.99 4.86
CA GLU A 363 -7.55 21.94 4.43
C GLU A 363 -8.46 22.43 5.57
N LYS A 364 -8.40 21.77 6.73
CA LYS A 364 -9.34 22.00 7.86
C LYS A 364 -10.79 21.85 7.41
N ARG A 365 -11.08 20.76 6.71
CA ARG A 365 -12.42 20.41 6.19
C ARG A 365 -12.74 18.96 6.49
N GLN A 366 -14.04 18.62 6.48
CA GLN A 366 -14.52 17.26 6.46
C GLN A 366 -15.36 16.98 5.21
N ALA A 367 -15.40 15.71 4.83
CA ALA A 367 -16.19 15.22 3.70
C ALA A 367 -16.49 13.73 3.88
N THR A 368 -17.53 13.24 3.23
CA THR A 368 -17.65 11.81 2.93
C THR A 368 -16.69 11.49 1.78
N VAL A 369 -15.77 10.55 1.99
CA VAL A 369 -14.69 10.22 1.04
C VAL A 369 -14.87 8.81 0.50
N ILE A 370 -14.84 8.65 -0.82
CA ILE A 370 -14.91 7.37 -1.50
C ILE A 370 -13.69 7.25 -2.40
N VAL A 371 -12.81 6.31 -2.07
CA VAL A 371 -11.63 5.97 -2.86
C VAL A 371 -11.95 4.79 -3.78
N LEU A 372 -11.90 5.02 -5.07
CA LEU A 372 -12.14 4.02 -6.11
C LEU A 372 -10.81 3.70 -6.80
N ARG A 373 -10.43 2.43 -6.81
CA ARG A 373 -9.21 1.92 -7.45
C ARG A 373 -9.54 0.90 -8.52
N GLU A 374 -9.15 1.17 -9.74
CA GLU A 374 -9.19 0.22 -10.84
C GLU A 374 -7.77 -0.30 -11.10
N ALA A 375 -7.49 -1.54 -10.67
CA ALA A 375 -6.20 -2.18 -10.89
C ALA A 375 -6.24 -2.98 -12.20
N ARG A 376 -5.68 -2.38 -13.24
CA ARG A 376 -5.66 -2.90 -14.61
C ARG A 376 -4.58 -3.97 -14.82
N PRO A 377 -4.62 -4.74 -15.92
CA PRO A 377 -3.69 -5.85 -16.17
C PRO A 377 -2.20 -5.50 -16.17
N GLY A 378 -1.84 -4.24 -16.42
CA GLY A 378 -0.46 -3.76 -16.37
C GLY A 378 0.11 -3.64 -14.96
N TYR A 379 -0.73 -3.67 -13.91
CA TYR A 379 -0.26 -3.88 -12.54
C TYR A 379 0.06 -5.36 -12.33
N ILE A 380 1.21 -5.77 -12.85
CA ILE A 380 1.59 -7.17 -13.07
C ILE A 380 1.93 -7.95 -11.81
N MET A 381 2.27 -7.27 -10.70
CA MET A 381 2.66 -7.92 -9.44
C MET A 381 2.48 -7.00 -8.23
N PRO A 382 2.24 -7.57 -7.04
CA PRO A 382 2.13 -6.79 -5.81
C PRO A 382 3.50 -6.27 -5.37
N ILE A 383 3.53 -5.04 -4.90
CA ILE A 383 4.75 -4.37 -4.39
C ILE A 383 4.54 -3.72 -3.02
N GLY A 384 3.43 -4.01 -2.35
CA GLY A 384 3.08 -3.52 -1.02
C GLY A 384 2.07 -2.36 -1.02
N VAL A 385 1.41 -2.14 0.12
CA VAL A 385 0.35 -1.12 0.27
C VAL A 385 0.85 0.33 0.16
N TRP A 386 2.18 0.55 0.23
CA TRP A 386 2.76 1.88 -0.02
C TRP A 386 2.28 2.46 -1.37
N GLN A 387 2.10 1.59 -2.38
CA GLN A 387 1.64 1.98 -3.70
C GLN A 387 0.26 2.66 -3.62
N VAL A 388 -0.65 2.15 -2.82
CA VAL A 388 -1.97 2.77 -2.59
C VAL A 388 -1.82 4.10 -1.87
N ARG A 389 -1.05 4.14 -0.78
CA ARG A 389 -0.83 5.37 0.01
C ARG A 389 -0.24 6.50 -0.85
N GLU A 390 0.82 6.20 -1.62
CA GLU A 390 1.50 7.23 -2.41
C GLU A 390 0.69 7.65 -3.64
N ASN A 391 -0.12 6.75 -4.24
CA ASN A 391 -1.07 7.14 -5.29
C ASN A 391 -2.13 8.11 -4.77
N VAL A 392 -2.76 7.80 -3.64
CA VAL A 392 -3.78 8.66 -3.04
C VAL A 392 -3.16 9.99 -2.60
N ARG A 393 -1.95 9.97 -1.99
CA ARG A 393 -1.21 11.20 -1.69
C ARG A 393 -0.92 12.03 -2.93
N ASN A 394 -0.55 11.38 -4.04
CA ASN A 394 -0.30 12.08 -5.30
C ASN A 394 -1.57 12.71 -5.84
N ALA A 395 -2.69 11.99 -5.85
CA ALA A 395 -3.99 12.55 -6.23
C ALA A 395 -4.33 13.78 -5.38
N MET A 396 -4.19 13.68 -4.06
CA MET A 396 -4.48 14.77 -3.12
C MET A 396 -3.57 16.01 -3.29
N ARG A 397 -2.40 15.89 -3.91
CA ARG A 397 -1.51 17.02 -4.23
C ARG A 397 -1.94 17.77 -5.50
N GLN A 398 -2.77 17.15 -6.32
CA GLN A 398 -3.28 17.77 -7.54
C GLN A 398 -4.46 18.68 -7.22
N LYS A 399 -4.75 19.61 -8.15
CA LYS A 399 -5.96 20.42 -8.09
C LYS A 399 -7.17 19.50 -8.36
N PRO A 400 -8.20 19.49 -7.49
CA PRO A 400 -9.38 18.67 -7.73
C PRO A 400 -10.21 19.19 -8.92
N PHE A 401 -10.91 18.29 -9.56
CA PHE A 401 -12.05 18.61 -10.40
C PHE A 401 -13.25 18.91 -9.49
N MET A 402 -13.90 20.06 -9.71
CA MET A 402 -14.99 20.54 -8.84
C MET A 402 -16.31 20.48 -9.58
N PHE A 403 -17.36 20.00 -8.89
CA PHE A 403 -18.69 19.79 -9.46
C PHE A 403 -19.76 20.35 -8.55
N LYS A 404 -20.92 20.71 -9.14
CA LYS A 404 -22.08 21.22 -8.41
C LYS A 404 -23.00 20.11 -7.89
N SER A 405 -22.90 18.91 -8.48
CA SER A 405 -23.76 17.79 -8.12
C SER A 405 -22.99 16.47 -8.09
N LEU A 406 -23.53 15.52 -7.32
CA LEU A 406 -23.03 14.13 -7.29
C LEU A 406 -23.14 13.49 -8.69
N ALA A 407 -24.18 13.80 -9.44
CA ALA A 407 -24.41 13.27 -10.78
C ALA A 407 -23.26 13.66 -11.75
N GLU A 408 -22.89 14.95 -11.76
CA GLU A 408 -21.78 15.43 -12.59
C GLU A 408 -20.44 14.77 -12.21
N SER A 409 -20.15 14.64 -10.91
CA SER A 409 -18.92 14.01 -10.44
C SER A 409 -18.87 12.52 -10.80
N LEU A 410 -19.97 11.79 -10.67
CA LEU A 410 -20.05 10.39 -11.05
C LEU A 410 -19.97 10.18 -12.56
N GLN A 411 -20.55 11.07 -13.36
CA GLN A 411 -20.41 11.02 -14.81
C GLN A 411 -18.95 11.25 -15.23
N PHE A 412 -18.23 12.17 -14.59
CA PHE A 412 -16.82 12.39 -14.81
C PHE A 412 -16.01 11.12 -14.49
N ILE A 413 -16.21 10.51 -13.30
CA ILE A 413 -15.53 9.28 -12.88
C ILE A 413 -15.83 8.14 -13.87
N GLY A 414 -17.08 8.02 -14.32
CA GLY A 414 -17.48 7.00 -15.31
C GLY A 414 -16.74 7.09 -16.63
N GLY A 415 -16.32 8.29 -17.03
CA GLY A 415 -15.50 8.50 -18.22
C GLY A 415 -13.99 8.17 -18.04
N ARG A 416 -13.55 7.94 -16.81
CA ARG A 416 -12.14 7.61 -16.47
C ARG A 416 -11.91 6.11 -16.32
N PHE A 417 -12.90 5.38 -15.87
CA PHE A 417 -12.84 3.94 -15.67
C PHE A 417 -13.22 3.15 -16.93
N GLU A 418 -12.58 2.00 -17.10
CA GLU A 418 -13.01 1.00 -18.08
C GLU A 418 -14.20 0.19 -17.55
N ILE A 419 -14.31 0.05 -16.23
CA ILE A 419 -15.40 -0.67 -15.57
C ILE A 419 -16.62 0.24 -15.49
N PRO A 420 -17.79 -0.20 -16.01
CA PRO A 420 -19.01 0.59 -15.97
C PRO A 420 -19.37 1.09 -14.57
N LEU A 421 -19.67 2.37 -14.46
CA LEU A 421 -19.95 3.06 -13.17
C LEU A 421 -21.06 2.37 -12.37
N GLY A 422 -22.05 1.80 -13.02
CA GLY A 422 -23.13 1.07 -12.36
C GLY A 422 -22.68 -0.13 -11.53
N ARG A 423 -21.54 -0.75 -11.86
CA ARG A 423 -20.96 -1.83 -11.06
C ARG A 423 -20.38 -1.30 -9.74
N TRP A 424 -19.74 -0.13 -9.78
CA TRP A 424 -19.20 0.55 -8.60
C TRP A 424 -20.33 1.01 -7.68
N ILE A 425 -21.39 1.64 -8.24
CA ILE A 425 -22.55 2.09 -7.47
C ILE A 425 -23.24 0.92 -6.76
N ARG A 426 -23.43 -0.21 -7.45
CA ARG A 426 -24.06 -1.41 -6.85
C ARG A 426 -23.26 -1.99 -5.68
N GLN A 427 -21.94 -1.84 -5.69
CA GLN A 427 -21.06 -2.38 -4.66
C GLN A 427 -20.82 -1.39 -3.50
N SER A 428 -20.92 -0.07 -3.76
CA SER A 428 -20.66 0.96 -2.76
C SER A 428 -21.82 1.15 -1.78
N GLU A 429 -21.51 1.15 -0.48
CA GLU A 429 -22.49 1.49 0.54
C GLU A 429 -22.71 3.00 0.66
N LEU A 430 -21.64 3.80 0.57
CA LEU A 430 -21.77 5.25 0.72
C LEU A 430 -22.39 5.91 -0.51
N LEU A 431 -22.11 5.40 -1.73
CA LEU A 431 -22.81 5.88 -2.93
C LEU A 431 -24.30 5.56 -2.90
N LYS A 432 -24.67 4.36 -2.48
CA LYS A 432 -26.10 4.00 -2.32
C LYS A 432 -26.79 4.95 -1.35
N ARG A 433 -26.19 5.24 -0.21
CA ARG A 433 -26.74 6.19 0.76
C ARG A 433 -26.87 7.59 0.14
N ALA A 434 -25.83 8.08 -0.50
CA ALA A 434 -25.82 9.42 -1.11
C ALA A 434 -26.84 9.58 -2.25
N LEU A 435 -27.14 8.51 -3.00
CA LEU A 435 -28.04 8.53 -4.16
C LEU A 435 -29.48 8.22 -3.83
N PHE A 436 -29.74 7.36 -2.85
CA PHE A 436 -31.08 6.78 -2.61
C PHE A 436 -31.65 7.07 -1.23
N GLN A 437 -30.83 7.47 -0.25
CA GLN A 437 -31.34 7.81 1.06
C GLN A 437 -31.91 9.23 1.06
N LYS A 438 -33.19 9.36 1.29
CA LYS A 438 -33.84 10.67 1.48
C LYS A 438 -33.32 11.31 2.77
N LYS A 439 -32.96 12.59 2.71
CA LYS A 439 -32.67 13.39 3.90
C LYS A 439 -33.99 13.83 4.54
N LEU A 440 -34.00 14.00 5.88
CA LEU A 440 -35.16 14.56 6.59
C LEU A 440 -35.58 15.92 6.06
N THR A 441 -34.64 16.66 5.44
CA THR A 441 -34.91 17.94 4.76
C THR A 441 -35.61 17.80 3.41
N ASP A 442 -35.78 16.59 2.90
CA ASP A 442 -36.46 16.32 1.61
C ASP A 442 -37.96 16.05 1.81
N PHE A 443 -38.47 16.15 3.04
CA PHE A 443 -39.85 16.10 3.48
C PHE A 443 -40.27 17.46 4.04
#